data_31a7ed86be0264ea4a210acfe24cc162
#
_entry.id   31a7ed86be0264ea4a210acfe24cc162
#
_cell.length_a   1.000
_cell.length_b   1.000
_cell.length_c   1.000
_cell.angle_alpha   90.00
_cell.angle_beta   90.00
_cell.angle_gamma   90.00
#
_symmetry.space_group_name_H-M   'P 1'
#
loop_
_entity.id
_entity.type
_entity.pdbx_description
1 polymer ?
#
loop_
_entity_poly.entity_id
_entity_poly.type
_entity_poly.pdbx_seq_one_letter_code
_entity_poly.pdbx_strand_id
1 'polypeptide(L)'
;MSGHDVRVLQDYLTIAGYPTAIDGTYGSQTEQQVKAFQSAKGLKPNGTVTVRVEKLLRATIAAIDAVPAVGRARINADGTATAPQGAPAIVLKLIAAANKIIDKPYIYAGGHGTWNDSGYDCSGAVSYALHGAGLLSAPEDSTELESYGSPGRGQWVTIYADPGHTWIVVAGIAFDTADFGGPNVPSGSGPRWRSNPTGNLADGGSYVIRHPAGL
;
A
#
# COMPACT_ATOMS: atom_id res chain seq x y z
N MET A 1 24.76 -0.56 -4.93
CA MET A 1 23.54 -1.24 -5.42
C MET A 1 22.40 -0.28 -5.25
N SER A 2 21.54 -0.12 -6.25
CA SER A 2 20.41 0.83 -6.18
C SER A 2 19.21 0.29 -6.95
N GLY A 3 18.03 0.82 -6.65
CA GLY A 3 16.78 0.48 -7.33
C GLY A 3 15.61 0.23 -6.37
N HIS A 4 14.48 -0.18 -6.93
CA HIS A 4 13.24 -0.42 -6.22
C HIS A 4 13.39 -1.42 -5.05
N ASP A 5 14.05 -2.56 -5.28
CA ASP A 5 14.25 -3.59 -4.22
C ASP A 5 15.02 -3.04 -3.02
N VAL A 6 15.96 -2.10 -3.24
CA VAL A 6 16.67 -1.42 -2.15
C VAL A 6 15.74 -0.48 -1.40
N ARG A 7 14.87 0.24 -2.12
CA ARG A 7 13.86 1.11 -1.50
C ARG A 7 12.90 0.31 -0.61
N VAL A 8 12.40 -0.84 -1.10
CA VAL A 8 11.56 -1.76 -0.32
C VAL A 8 12.30 -2.28 0.93
N LEU A 9 13.56 -2.68 0.79
CA LEU A 9 14.38 -3.11 1.92
C LEU A 9 14.51 -1.99 2.99
N GLN A 10 14.79 -0.76 2.57
CA GLN A 10 14.93 0.40 3.46
C GLN A 10 13.61 0.72 4.17
N ASP A 11 12.49 0.64 3.47
CA ASP A 11 11.16 0.81 4.02
C ASP A 11 10.88 -0.27 5.10
N TYR A 12 11.12 -1.53 4.77
CA TYR A 12 10.92 -2.66 5.69
C TYR A 12 11.83 -2.59 6.92
N LEU A 13 13.08 -2.17 6.76
CA LEU A 13 13.99 -1.94 7.90
C LEU A 13 13.43 -0.84 8.81
N THR A 14 12.98 0.26 8.22
CA THR A 14 12.42 1.40 8.98
C THR A 14 11.16 0.98 9.75
N ILE A 15 10.23 0.24 9.13
CA ILE A 15 9.05 -0.33 9.78
C ILE A 15 9.44 -1.29 10.92
N ALA A 16 10.47 -2.10 10.71
CA ALA A 16 10.96 -3.06 11.71
C ALA A 16 11.75 -2.41 12.87
N GLY A 17 11.89 -1.07 12.89
CA GLY A 17 12.59 -0.33 13.94
C GLY A 17 14.09 -0.10 13.69
N TYR A 18 14.53 -0.28 12.44
CA TYR A 18 15.90 -0.04 11.98
C TYR A 18 15.95 1.10 10.96
N PRO A 19 15.77 2.36 11.36
CA PRO A 19 15.53 3.49 10.46
C PRO A 19 16.72 3.77 9.56
N THR A 20 16.42 3.99 8.27
CA THR A 20 17.38 4.38 7.24
C THR A 20 16.70 5.34 6.25
N ALA A 21 17.49 6.09 5.46
CA ALA A 21 16.94 6.85 4.34
C ALA A 21 16.32 5.89 3.33
N ILE A 22 15.12 6.21 2.81
CA ILE A 22 14.40 5.41 1.81
C ILE A 22 14.66 6.06 0.44
N ASP A 23 15.93 6.01 0.01
CA ASP A 23 16.42 6.64 -1.23
C ASP A 23 16.67 5.64 -2.38
N GLY A 24 16.48 4.34 -2.11
CA GLY A 24 16.76 3.28 -3.07
C GLY A 24 18.25 3.03 -3.30
N THR A 25 19.14 3.54 -2.44
CA THR A 25 20.60 3.34 -2.55
C THR A 25 21.13 2.53 -1.38
N TYR A 26 21.71 1.34 -1.64
CA TYR A 26 22.34 0.54 -0.60
C TYR A 26 23.69 1.12 -0.21
N GLY A 27 23.65 2.13 0.66
CA GLY A 27 24.84 2.80 1.22
C GLY A 27 25.21 2.25 2.59
N SER A 28 26.21 2.91 3.23
CA SER A 28 26.73 2.53 4.54
C SER A 28 25.66 2.53 5.64
N GLN A 29 24.72 3.48 5.62
CA GLN A 29 23.63 3.55 6.59
C GLN A 29 22.70 2.32 6.46
N THR A 30 22.28 1.98 5.23
CA THR A 30 21.46 0.79 4.98
C THR A 30 22.18 -0.48 5.42
N GLU A 31 23.47 -0.63 5.08
CA GLU A 31 24.28 -1.77 5.49
C GLU A 31 24.38 -1.89 7.02
N GLN A 32 24.54 -0.77 7.71
CA GLN A 32 24.58 -0.73 9.18
C GLN A 32 23.26 -1.23 9.78
N GLN A 33 22.12 -0.81 9.25
CA GLN A 33 20.80 -1.23 9.72
C GLN A 33 20.53 -2.71 9.41
N VAL A 34 20.98 -3.21 8.25
CA VAL A 34 20.92 -4.65 7.95
C VAL A 34 21.75 -5.45 8.96
N LYS A 35 22.97 -5.02 9.29
CA LYS A 35 23.81 -5.68 10.33
C LYS A 35 23.15 -5.65 11.70
N ALA A 36 22.54 -4.53 12.08
CA ALA A 36 21.80 -4.41 13.35
C ALA A 36 20.62 -5.38 13.40
N PHE A 37 19.81 -5.45 12.33
CA PHE A 37 18.73 -6.41 12.20
C PHE A 37 19.22 -7.86 12.26
N GLN A 38 20.28 -8.20 11.51
CA GLN A 38 20.88 -9.52 11.53
C GLN A 38 21.32 -9.93 12.96
N SER A 39 21.99 -9.04 13.68
CA SER A 39 22.40 -9.26 15.08
C SER A 39 21.20 -9.53 15.97
N ALA A 40 20.14 -8.72 15.89
CA ALA A 40 18.92 -8.87 16.68
C ALA A 40 18.17 -10.18 16.39
N LYS A 41 18.35 -10.75 15.19
CA LYS A 41 17.78 -12.05 14.80
C LYS A 41 18.75 -13.24 14.98
N GLY A 42 19.87 -13.04 15.66
CA GLY A 42 20.86 -14.11 15.91
C GLY A 42 21.59 -14.59 14.65
N LEU A 43 21.65 -13.74 13.62
CA LEU A 43 22.39 -14.01 12.39
C LEU A 43 23.78 -13.35 12.45
N LYS A 44 24.72 -13.84 11.63
CA LYS A 44 26.02 -13.18 11.45
C LYS A 44 25.81 -11.78 10.82
N PRO A 45 26.27 -10.69 11.46
CA PRO A 45 26.02 -9.32 10.97
C PRO A 45 27.01 -8.95 9.85
N ASN A 46 26.80 -9.47 8.67
CA ASN A 46 27.66 -9.25 7.50
C ASN A 46 27.14 -8.21 6.50
N GLY A 47 25.93 -7.66 6.71
CA GLY A 47 25.31 -6.68 5.82
C GLY A 47 24.75 -7.28 4.52
N THR A 48 24.79 -8.60 4.33
CA THR A 48 24.27 -9.23 3.12
C THR A 48 22.81 -9.61 3.30
N VAL A 49 21.93 -9.10 2.43
CA VAL A 49 20.51 -9.46 2.40
C VAL A 49 20.35 -10.75 1.63
N THR A 50 20.11 -11.83 2.35
CA THR A 50 19.78 -13.14 1.77
C THR A 50 18.28 -13.38 1.85
N VAL A 51 17.77 -14.37 1.12
CA VAL A 51 16.35 -14.82 1.21
C VAL A 51 15.94 -15.09 2.68
N ARG A 52 16.85 -15.58 3.51
CA ARG A 52 16.58 -15.79 4.94
C ARG A 52 16.39 -14.47 5.68
N VAL A 53 17.23 -13.47 5.41
CA VAL A 53 17.09 -12.11 5.99
C VAL A 53 15.78 -11.48 5.57
N GLU A 54 15.44 -11.56 4.28
CA GLU A 54 14.20 -11.05 3.74
C GLU A 54 12.96 -11.70 4.38
N LYS A 55 12.92 -13.03 4.47
CA LYS A 55 11.82 -13.76 5.14
C LYS A 55 11.66 -13.35 6.61
N LEU A 56 12.76 -13.17 7.34
CA LEU A 56 12.70 -12.72 8.73
C LEU A 56 12.22 -11.28 8.85
N LEU A 57 12.61 -10.42 7.92
CA LEU A 57 12.16 -9.03 7.89
C LEU A 57 10.65 -8.95 7.60
N ARG A 58 10.17 -9.65 6.58
CA ARG A 58 8.73 -9.77 6.27
C ARG A 58 7.92 -10.33 7.44
N ALA A 59 8.43 -11.38 8.11
CA ALA A 59 7.77 -11.94 9.28
C ALA A 59 7.75 -10.97 10.47
N THR A 60 8.80 -10.14 10.64
CA THR A 60 8.83 -9.10 11.67
C THR A 60 7.78 -8.03 11.41
N ILE A 61 7.63 -7.59 10.17
CA ILE A 61 6.61 -6.61 9.76
C ILE A 61 5.21 -7.20 9.97
N ALA A 62 4.97 -8.44 9.51
CA ALA A 62 3.69 -9.12 9.70
C ALA A 62 3.30 -9.25 11.18
N ALA A 63 4.26 -9.43 12.09
CA ALA A 63 4.00 -9.48 13.53
C ALA A 63 3.66 -8.09 14.11
N ILE A 64 4.27 -7.02 13.59
CA ILE A 64 3.92 -5.63 13.95
C ILE A 64 2.50 -5.30 13.45
N ASP A 65 2.16 -5.80 12.27
CA ASP A 65 0.89 -5.56 11.59
C ASP A 65 -0.30 -6.35 12.17
N ALA A 66 -0.07 -7.30 13.06
CA ALA A 66 -1.11 -8.10 13.71
C ALA A 66 -1.95 -7.31 14.75
N VAL A 67 -1.81 -5.99 14.81
CA VAL A 67 -2.67 -5.12 15.64
C VAL A 67 -4.09 -5.14 15.05
N PRO A 68 -5.14 -5.44 15.85
CA PRO A 68 -6.51 -5.53 15.37
C PRO A 68 -6.94 -4.22 14.70
N ALA A 69 -7.40 -4.31 13.47
CA ALA A 69 -8.06 -3.18 12.80
C ALA A 69 -9.26 -2.73 13.65
N VAL A 70 -9.36 -1.44 13.93
CA VAL A 70 -10.49 -0.83 14.66
C VAL A 70 -11.72 -0.89 13.75
N GLY A 71 -12.43 -2.01 13.80
CA GLY A 71 -13.58 -2.26 12.95
C GLY A 71 -13.20 -2.49 11.47
N ARG A 72 -14.00 -3.25 10.75
CA ARG A 72 -13.79 -3.53 9.33
C ARG A 72 -14.90 -2.92 8.48
N ALA A 73 -14.53 -2.28 7.37
CA ALA A 73 -15.49 -1.85 6.36
C ALA A 73 -16.19 -3.04 5.72
N ARG A 74 -17.40 -2.86 5.28
CA ARG A 74 -18.23 -3.89 4.63
C ARG A 74 -18.45 -3.53 3.17
N ILE A 75 -18.26 -4.50 2.29
CA ILE A 75 -18.62 -4.39 0.88
C ILE A 75 -20.11 -4.75 0.76
N ASN A 76 -20.88 -3.88 0.15
CA ASN A 76 -22.32 -4.02 -0.08
C ASN A 76 -22.61 -4.84 -1.35
N ALA A 77 -23.86 -5.27 -1.51
CA ALA A 77 -24.28 -6.06 -2.68
C ALA A 77 -24.16 -5.27 -4.02
N ASP A 78 -24.21 -3.94 -3.97
CA ASP A 78 -24.02 -3.05 -5.12
C ASP A 78 -22.54 -2.74 -5.43
N GLY A 79 -21.61 -3.34 -4.73
CA GLY A 79 -20.18 -3.12 -4.88
C GLY A 79 -19.62 -1.91 -4.12
N THR A 80 -20.45 -1.06 -3.55
CA THR A 80 -19.99 0.05 -2.69
C THR A 80 -19.45 -0.47 -1.36
N ALA A 81 -18.68 0.35 -0.63
CA ALA A 81 -18.25 0.04 0.73
C ALA A 81 -18.93 0.95 1.75
N THR A 82 -19.16 0.40 2.94
CA THR A 82 -19.63 1.14 4.13
C THR A 82 -18.56 1.07 5.20
N ALA A 83 -18.17 2.23 5.74
CA ALA A 83 -17.23 2.34 6.84
C ALA A 83 -17.77 1.69 8.11
N PRO A 84 -16.92 1.17 9.00
CA PRO A 84 -17.34 0.69 10.30
C PRO A 84 -17.78 1.84 11.21
N GLN A 85 -18.58 1.53 12.22
CA GLN A 85 -18.98 2.49 13.23
C GLN A 85 -17.74 3.03 13.96
N GLY A 86 -17.70 4.34 14.19
CA GLY A 86 -16.59 5.01 14.85
C GLY A 86 -15.39 5.33 13.94
N ALA A 87 -15.48 5.07 12.64
CA ALA A 87 -14.44 5.47 11.69
C ALA A 87 -14.28 7.01 11.67
N PRO A 88 -13.05 7.53 11.58
CA PRO A 88 -12.79 8.96 11.45
C PRO A 88 -13.48 9.56 10.21
N ALA A 89 -13.88 10.84 10.29
CA ALA A 89 -14.56 11.52 9.19
C ALA A 89 -13.75 11.47 7.85
N ILE A 90 -12.44 11.47 7.94
CA ILE A 90 -11.55 11.37 6.76
C ILE A 90 -11.65 10.00 6.07
N VAL A 91 -11.81 8.91 6.85
CA VAL A 91 -12.02 7.56 6.32
C VAL A 91 -13.39 7.46 5.63
N LEU A 92 -14.42 8.10 6.22
CA LEU A 92 -15.74 8.19 5.60
C LEU A 92 -15.69 8.90 4.24
N LYS A 93 -14.95 10.02 4.15
CA LYS A 93 -14.76 10.77 2.90
C LYS A 93 -14.00 9.94 1.86
N LEU A 94 -12.96 9.21 2.27
CA LEU A 94 -12.18 8.38 1.38
C LEU A 94 -13.04 7.26 0.77
N ILE A 95 -13.79 6.53 1.60
CA ILE A 95 -14.72 5.49 1.14
C ILE A 95 -15.79 6.10 0.22
N ALA A 96 -16.36 7.25 0.59
CA ALA A 96 -17.36 7.92 -0.24
C ALA A 96 -16.81 8.37 -1.60
N ALA A 97 -15.56 8.81 -1.67
CA ALA A 97 -14.89 9.14 -2.93
C ALA A 97 -14.67 7.88 -3.77
N ALA A 98 -14.07 6.84 -3.21
CA ALA A 98 -13.83 5.57 -3.90
C ALA A 98 -15.13 4.96 -4.46
N ASN A 99 -16.22 5.01 -3.70
CA ASN A 99 -17.54 4.52 -4.13
C ASN A 99 -18.07 5.20 -5.40
N LYS A 100 -17.63 6.43 -5.71
CA LYS A 100 -18.08 7.16 -6.91
C LYS A 100 -17.50 6.62 -8.23
N ILE A 101 -16.42 5.84 -8.14
CA ILE A 101 -15.69 5.38 -9.33
C ILE A 101 -15.64 3.85 -9.46
N ILE A 102 -16.37 3.09 -8.64
CA ILE A 102 -16.39 1.62 -8.70
C ILE A 102 -16.95 1.05 -10.02
N ASP A 103 -17.78 1.83 -10.73
CA ASP A 103 -18.36 1.45 -12.02
C ASP A 103 -17.53 1.90 -13.23
N LYS A 104 -16.43 2.62 -12.98
CA LYS A 104 -15.57 3.12 -14.04
C LYS A 104 -14.68 2.01 -14.59
N PRO A 105 -14.41 2.00 -15.91
CA PRO A 105 -13.48 1.04 -16.50
C PRO A 105 -12.02 1.32 -16.13
N TYR A 106 -11.17 0.31 -16.31
CA TYR A 106 -9.74 0.53 -16.32
C TYR A 106 -9.34 1.25 -17.61
N ILE A 107 -8.65 2.38 -17.49
CA ILE A 107 -8.01 3.10 -18.58
C ILE A 107 -6.59 3.41 -18.16
N TYR A 108 -5.58 2.97 -18.94
CA TYR A 108 -4.19 3.29 -18.68
C TYR A 108 -3.97 4.80 -18.65
N ALA A 109 -3.26 5.32 -17.65
CA ALA A 109 -3.10 6.74 -17.33
C ALA A 109 -4.41 7.49 -17.03
N GLY A 110 -5.53 6.78 -16.81
CA GLY A 110 -6.80 7.37 -16.39
C GLY A 110 -6.75 7.92 -14.97
N GLY A 111 -7.32 9.10 -14.75
CA GLY A 111 -7.33 9.80 -13.46
C GLY A 111 -6.12 10.72 -13.23
N HIS A 112 -5.16 10.79 -14.16
CA HIS A 112 -3.97 11.63 -14.02
C HIS A 112 -4.11 13.01 -14.66
N GLY A 113 -4.91 13.14 -15.72
CA GLY A 113 -5.17 14.42 -16.39
C GLY A 113 -6.30 15.24 -15.78
N THR A 114 -7.23 14.58 -15.14
CA THR A 114 -8.40 15.18 -14.47
C THR A 114 -8.92 14.25 -13.38
N TRP A 115 -9.46 14.85 -12.31
CA TRP A 115 -10.10 14.07 -11.25
C TRP A 115 -11.35 13.31 -11.72
N ASN A 116 -12.17 13.93 -12.57
CA ASN A 116 -13.38 13.33 -13.11
C ASN A 116 -13.09 12.76 -14.51
N ASP A 117 -12.58 11.54 -14.55
CA ASP A 117 -12.21 10.87 -15.78
C ASP A 117 -13.25 9.80 -16.20
N SER A 118 -13.16 9.37 -17.45
CA SER A 118 -13.99 8.29 -18.01
C SER A 118 -13.61 6.91 -17.47
N GLY A 119 -12.38 6.73 -16.99
CA GLY A 119 -11.85 5.54 -16.34
C GLY A 119 -10.60 5.85 -15.55
N TYR A 120 -10.11 4.89 -14.82
CA TYR A 120 -8.96 5.05 -13.92
C TYR A 120 -8.00 3.86 -14.03
N ASP A 121 -6.71 4.13 -13.96
CA ASP A 121 -5.71 3.09 -13.66
C ASP A 121 -5.54 2.91 -12.14
N CYS A 122 -4.55 2.10 -11.74
CA CYS A 122 -4.31 1.78 -10.33
C CYS A 122 -4.01 3.02 -9.50
N SER A 123 -3.06 3.83 -9.93
CA SER A 123 -2.62 5.03 -9.21
C SER A 123 -3.62 6.19 -9.33
N GLY A 124 -4.28 6.34 -10.48
CA GLY A 124 -5.38 7.29 -10.65
C GLY A 124 -6.56 7.01 -9.72
N ALA A 125 -6.92 5.74 -9.52
CA ALA A 125 -7.98 5.34 -8.59
C ALA A 125 -7.61 5.62 -7.13
N VAL A 126 -6.36 5.29 -6.72
CA VAL A 126 -5.86 5.60 -5.39
C VAL A 126 -5.79 7.10 -5.16
N SER A 127 -5.25 7.86 -6.12
CA SER A 127 -5.16 9.32 -6.07
C SER A 127 -6.54 9.97 -5.95
N TYR A 128 -7.53 9.50 -6.72
CA TYR A 128 -8.90 9.99 -6.63
C TYR A 128 -9.51 9.79 -5.24
N ALA A 129 -9.31 8.61 -4.65
CA ALA A 129 -9.83 8.32 -3.32
C ALA A 129 -9.16 9.20 -2.24
N LEU A 130 -7.84 9.36 -2.30
CA LEU A 130 -7.08 10.25 -1.41
C LEU A 130 -7.48 11.72 -1.57
N HIS A 131 -7.62 12.18 -2.81
CA HIS A 131 -8.08 13.55 -3.10
C HIS A 131 -9.47 13.83 -2.53
N GLY A 132 -10.41 12.91 -2.69
CA GLY A 132 -11.76 13.07 -2.16
C GLY A 132 -11.83 13.13 -0.64
N ALA A 133 -10.80 12.63 0.04
CA ALA A 133 -10.62 12.77 1.49
C ALA A 133 -9.83 14.04 1.88
N GLY A 134 -9.30 14.80 0.92
CA GLY A 134 -8.43 15.96 1.15
C GLY A 134 -7.00 15.61 1.54
N LEU A 135 -6.55 14.39 1.20
CA LEU A 135 -5.23 13.87 1.53
C LEU A 135 -4.21 14.04 0.39
N LEU A 136 -4.68 14.39 -0.82
CA LEU A 136 -3.85 14.55 -2.00
C LEU A 136 -4.35 15.74 -2.83
N SER A 137 -3.44 16.61 -3.29
CA SER A 137 -3.77 17.81 -4.06
C SER A 137 -3.60 17.66 -5.58
N ALA A 138 -2.73 16.76 -6.00
CA ALA A 138 -2.49 16.42 -7.41
C ALA A 138 -2.43 14.89 -7.56
N PRO A 139 -2.80 14.30 -8.71
CA PRO A 139 -2.64 12.87 -8.94
C PRO A 139 -1.15 12.48 -8.88
N GLU A 140 -0.88 11.35 -8.25
CA GLU A 140 0.44 10.72 -8.18
C GLU A 140 0.42 9.39 -8.91
N ASP A 141 1.52 9.04 -9.59
CA ASP A 141 1.71 7.71 -10.15
C ASP A 141 2.13 6.70 -9.07
N SER A 142 2.23 5.41 -9.43
CA SER A 142 2.56 4.35 -8.47
C SER A 142 3.97 4.51 -7.88
N THR A 143 4.92 5.10 -8.62
CA THR A 143 6.29 5.35 -8.16
C THR A 143 6.34 6.54 -7.19
N GLU A 144 5.55 7.59 -7.44
CA GLU A 144 5.42 8.74 -6.54
C GLU A 144 4.77 8.33 -5.22
N LEU A 145 3.75 7.48 -5.27
CA LEU A 145 3.08 6.91 -4.09
C LEU A 145 4.02 6.06 -3.20
N GLU A 146 5.16 5.56 -3.71
CA GLU A 146 6.19 4.93 -2.87
C GLU A 146 6.81 5.89 -1.83
N SER A 147 6.68 7.19 -2.05
CA SER A 147 7.20 8.23 -1.14
C SER A 147 6.10 8.94 -0.34
N TYR A 148 4.83 8.54 -0.53
CA TYR A 148 3.68 9.15 0.10
C TYR A 148 3.67 8.96 1.62
N GLY A 149 3.29 10.00 2.38
CA GLY A 149 3.03 9.92 3.82
C GLY A 149 4.16 9.34 4.66
N SER A 150 3.82 8.45 5.59
CA SER A 150 4.74 7.80 6.52
C SER A 150 4.95 6.32 6.17
N PRO A 151 6.14 5.73 6.50
CA PRO A 151 6.40 4.31 6.32
C PRO A 151 5.49 3.43 7.18
N GLY A 152 5.11 2.27 6.64
CA GLY A 152 4.36 1.25 7.35
C GLY A 152 2.85 1.33 7.14
N ARG A 153 2.14 0.43 7.83
CA ARG A 153 0.68 0.41 7.80
C ARG A 153 0.11 1.46 8.72
N GLY A 154 -0.93 2.10 8.25
CA GLY A 154 -1.78 2.94 9.08
C GLY A 154 -2.83 2.14 9.84
N GLN A 155 -3.40 2.74 10.86
CA GLN A 155 -4.50 2.15 11.62
C GLN A 155 -5.77 1.99 10.75
N TRP A 156 -6.01 2.94 9.85
CA TRP A 156 -7.21 3.03 9.02
C TRP A 156 -6.93 2.93 7.53
N VAL A 157 -5.77 3.43 7.09
CA VAL A 157 -5.43 3.58 5.68
C VAL A 157 -4.02 3.09 5.43
N THR A 158 -3.85 2.18 4.46
CA THR A 158 -2.53 1.70 4.04
C THR A 158 -2.45 1.70 2.52
N ILE A 159 -1.38 2.21 1.96
CA ILE A 159 -1.08 2.21 0.53
C ILE A 159 0.06 1.22 0.30
N TYR A 160 -0.09 0.39 -0.70
CA TYR A 160 0.94 -0.49 -1.22
C TYR A 160 1.30 -0.02 -2.62
N ALA A 161 2.58 0.23 -2.88
CA ALA A 161 3.04 0.78 -4.15
C ALA A 161 4.34 0.13 -4.63
N ASP A 162 4.41 -0.12 -5.93
CA ASP A 162 5.62 -0.42 -6.68
C ASP A 162 5.57 0.30 -8.04
N PRO A 163 6.64 0.29 -8.84
CA PRO A 163 6.62 0.98 -10.14
C PRO A 163 5.58 0.48 -11.14
N GLY A 164 5.02 -0.72 -10.93
CA GLY A 164 4.06 -1.35 -11.84
C GLY A 164 2.63 -1.32 -11.34
N HIS A 165 2.40 -1.15 -10.01
CA HIS A 165 1.07 -1.23 -9.45
C HIS A 165 0.96 -0.54 -8.07
N THR A 166 -0.26 -0.13 -7.73
CA THR A 166 -0.59 0.39 -6.39
C THR A 166 -2.04 0.10 -6.04
N TRP A 167 -2.31 -0.08 -4.75
CA TRP A 167 -3.67 -0.13 -4.20
C TRP A 167 -3.70 0.48 -2.81
N ILE A 168 -4.89 0.77 -2.34
CA ILE A 168 -5.12 1.31 -1.01
C ILE A 168 -6.03 0.39 -0.19
N VAL A 169 -5.65 0.15 1.05
CA VAL A 169 -6.47 -0.56 2.04
C VAL A 169 -7.10 0.46 2.97
N VAL A 170 -8.42 0.42 3.11
CA VAL A 170 -9.17 1.34 3.95
C VAL A 170 -10.04 0.53 4.90
N ALA A 171 -9.85 0.71 6.20
CA ALA A 171 -10.59 -0.02 7.23
C ALA A 171 -10.64 -1.54 6.94
N GLY A 172 -9.53 -2.14 6.51
CA GLY A 172 -9.36 -3.59 6.33
C GLY A 172 -9.88 -4.17 5.02
N ILE A 173 -10.37 -3.36 4.06
CA ILE A 173 -10.73 -3.80 2.70
C ILE A 173 -9.88 -3.06 1.66
N ALA A 174 -9.53 -3.72 0.56
CA ALA A 174 -8.73 -3.11 -0.50
C ALA A 174 -9.60 -2.40 -1.53
N PHE A 175 -9.11 -1.27 -2.04
CA PHE A 175 -9.62 -0.59 -3.22
C PHE A 175 -8.55 -0.62 -4.29
N ASP A 176 -8.85 -1.24 -5.43
CA ASP A 176 -7.87 -1.64 -6.41
C ASP A 176 -8.49 -1.83 -7.80
N THR A 177 -7.64 -1.80 -8.83
CA THR A 177 -7.98 -2.10 -10.23
C THR A 177 -7.49 -3.47 -10.69
N ALA A 178 -6.67 -4.18 -9.89
CA ALA A 178 -6.20 -5.51 -10.24
C ALA A 178 -7.28 -6.59 -10.07
N ASP A 179 -7.22 -7.60 -10.91
CA ASP A 179 -7.99 -8.82 -10.75
C ASP A 179 -7.25 -9.76 -9.79
N PHE A 180 -7.77 -9.93 -8.59
CA PHE A 180 -7.23 -10.86 -7.61
C PHE A 180 -7.74 -12.31 -7.80
N GLY A 181 -8.13 -12.68 -9.03
CA GLY A 181 -8.34 -14.08 -9.39
C GLY A 181 -9.54 -14.74 -8.74
N GLY A 182 -10.72 -14.16 -8.85
CA GLY A 182 -11.97 -14.88 -8.63
C GLY A 182 -12.53 -15.37 -9.97
N PRO A 183 -13.17 -16.54 -10.03
CA PRO A 183 -13.71 -17.07 -11.28
C PRO A 183 -14.80 -16.20 -11.93
N ASN A 184 -15.24 -15.15 -11.27
CA ASN A 184 -16.33 -14.26 -11.71
C ASN A 184 -15.94 -12.78 -11.73
N VAL A 185 -14.66 -12.44 -11.59
CA VAL A 185 -14.20 -11.04 -11.65
C VAL A 185 -13.63 -10.79 -13.05
N PRO A 186 -14.24 -9.94 -13.88
CA PRO A 186 -13.70 -9.64 -15.19
C PRO A 186 -12.32 -8.97 -15.08
N SER A 187 -11.32 -9.52 -15.78
CA SER A 187 -10.00 -8.91 -15.87
C SER A 187 -10.11 -7.48 -16.40
N GLY A 188 -9.34 -6.55 -15.82
CA GLY A 188 -9.30 -5.17 -16.28
C GLY A 188 -10.60 -4.37 -16.06
N SER A 189 -11.42 -4.75 -15.11
CA SER A 189 -12.72 -4.12 -14.85
C SER A 189 -12.68 -2.78 -14.12
N GLY A 190 -11.50 -2.21 -13.85
CA GLY A 190 -11.33 -0.91 -13.20
C GLY A 190 -11.43 -0.93 -11.67
N PRO A 191 -11.58 0.24 -11.02
CA PRO A 191 -11.54 0.38 -9.57
C PRO A 191 -12.69 -0.34 -8.89
N ARG A 192 -12.40 -1.09 -7.82
CA ARG A 192 -13.42 -1.78 -7.01
C ARG A 192 -12.93 -2.14 -5.62
N TRP A 193 -13.86 -2.38 -4.73
CA TRP A 193 -13.57 -2.91 -3.40
C TRP A 193 -13.38 -4.42 -3.41
N ARG A 194 -12.41 -4.89 -2.59
CA ARG A 194 -12.09 -6.30 -2.42
C ARG A 194 -11.96 -6.65 -0.95
N SER A 195 -12.40 -7.84 -0.59
CA SER A 195 -12.34 -8.33 0.80
C SER A 195 -10.93 -8.74 1.23
N ASN A 196 -10.04 -9.09 0.29
CA ASN A 196 -8.66 -9.43 0.60
C ASN A 196 -7.79 -8.17 0.58
N PRO A 197 -7.32 -7.66 1.76
CA PRO A 197 -6.51 -6.45 1.82
C PRO A 197 -5.06 -6.66 1.38
N THR A 198 -4.58 -7.90 1.41
CA THR A 198 -3.16 -8.21 1.16
C THR A 198 -2.88 -8.67 -0.27
N GLY A 199 -3.91 -8.83 -1.11
CA GLY A 199 -3.82 -9.08 -2.55
C GLY A 199 -2.56 -9.79 -3.01
N ASN A 200 -1.80 -9.09 -3.82
CA ASN A 200 -0.56 -9.58 -4.42
C ASN A 200 0.64 -9.74 -3.46
N LEU A 201 0.56 -9.33 -2.19
CA LEU A 201 1.64 -9.61 -1.22
C LEU A 201 1.84 -11.11 -0.99
N ALA A 202 0.79 -11.91 -1.13
CA ALA A 202 0.88 -13.37 -1.03
C ALA A 202 1.69 -13.99 -2.17
N ASP A 203 1.78 -13.32 -3.32
CA ASP A 203 2.49 -13.78 -4.51
C ASP A 203 3.98 -13.37 -4.51
N GLY A 204 4.47 -12.82 -3.39
CA GLY A 204 5.88 -12.43 -3.24
C GLY A 204 6.23 -11.07 -3.85
N GLY A 205 5.25 -10.25 -4.21
CA GLY A 205 5.45 -8.89 -4.71
C GLY A 205 6.21 -8.02 -3.70
N SER A 206 7.07 -7.15 -4.21
CA SER A 206 7.89 -6.21 -3.43
C SER A 206 7.24 -4.83 -3.51
N TYR A 207 6.43 -4.50 -2.50
CA TYR A 207 5.74 -3.21 -2.40
C TYR A 207 6.26 -2.39 -1.24
N VAL A 208 6.40 -1.10 -1.44
CA VAL A 208 6.59 -0.13 -0.37
C VAL A 208 5.26 0.06 0.35
N ILE A 209 5.28 0.14 1.68
CA ILE A 209 4.10 0.23 2.52
C ILE A 209 4.02 1.63 3.13
N ARG A 210 2.95 2.35 2.83
CA ARG A 210 2.76 3.74 3.22
C ARG A 210 1.41 3.99 3.86
N HIS A 211 1.31 5.07 4.65
CA HIS A 211 0.04 5.53 5.18
C HIS A 211 0.02 7.06 5.32
N PRO A 212 -1.16 7.70 5.21
CA PRO A 212 -1.30 9.10 5.55
C PRO A 212 -1.01 9.33 7.03
N ALA A 213 -0.34 10.42 7.38
CA ALA A 213 -0.01 10.74 8.77
C ALA A 213 -1.26 10.78 9.65
N GLY A 214 -1.25 10.03 10.76
CA GLY A 214 -2.34 9.96 11.74
C GLY A 214 -3.50 9.03 11.35
N LEU A 215 -3.40 8.26 10.29
CA LEU A 215 -4.38 7.25 9.83
C LEU A 215 -3.74 5.85 9.75
#